data_37dffb6fea3e057c866b0a657fa44dbf
#
_entry.id   37dffb6fea3e057c866b0a657fa44dbf
#
_cell.length_a   1.000
_cell.length_b   1.000
_cell.length_c   1.000
_cell.angle_alpha   90.00
_cell.angle_beta   90.00
_cell.angle_gamma   90.00
#
_symmetry.space_group_name_H-M   'P 1'
#
loop_
_entity.id
_entity.type
_entity.pdbx_description
1 polymer ?
#
loop_
_entity_poly.entity_id
_entity_poly.type
_entity_poly.pdbx_seq_one_letter_code
_entity_poly.pdbx_strand_id
1 'polypeptide(L)'
;MAKSALFLILALASLPAAAQRVQAELLCSFTGIDFVYNCLIRLTRGGAPLEGAQITIGADMPSMPMAHNLRPVKARPGKTRGEYQAKLDLEMLGEWAVKLRLGGPVKDQLILLYDFDEKGATPVTRSGKPPRK
;
A
#
# COMPACT_ATOMS: atom_id res chain seq x y z
N MET A 1 -38.02 -41.91 37.47
CA MET A 1 -37.04 -42.04 36.43
C MET A 1 -36.78 -40.63 35.85
N ALA A 2 -35.78 -39.93 36.32
CA ALA A 2 -35.43 -38.60 35.85
C ALA A 2 -34.49 -38.73 34.67
N LYS A 3 -34.91 -38.27 33.48
CA LYS A 3 -34.03 -38.14 32.32
C LYS A 3 -33.43 -36.72 32.35
N SER A 4 -32.21 -36.64 32.81
CA SER A 4 -31.43 -35.41 32.72
C SER A 4 -30.99 -35.19 31.28
N ALA A 5 -31.59 -34.23 30.60
CA ALA A 5 -31.13 -33.76 29.32
C ALA A 5 -30.00 -32.77 29.56
N LEU A 6 -28.77 -33.17 29.24
CA LEU A 6 -27.60 -32.32 29.28
C LEU A 6 -27.59 -31.43 28.02
N PHE A 7 -28.02 -30.19 28.15
CA PHE A 7 -27.89 -29.20 27.10
C PHE A 7 -26.43 -28.74 27.01
N LEU A 8 -25.74 -29.25 26.00
CA LEU A 8 -24.40 -28.78 25.63
C LEU A 8 -24.54 -27.44 24.90
N ILE A 9 -24.37 -26.34 25.64
CA ILE A 9 -24.33 -25.00 25.04
C ILE A 9 -22.99 -24.86 24.34
N LEU A 10 -22.99 -24.99 23.03
CA LEU A 10 -21.86 -24.71 22.19
C LEU A 10 -21.70 -23.17 22.12
N ALA A 11 -20.84 -22.62 22.97
CA ALA A 11 -20.48 -21.21 22.90
C ALA A 11 -19.64 -21.00 21.63
N LEU A 12 -20.28 -20.52 20.56
CA LEU A 12 -19.56 -19.98 19.43
C LEU A 12 -18.83 -18.70 19.91
N ALA A 13 -17.55 -18.85 20.21
CA ALA A 13 -16.67 -17.71 20.39
C ALA A 13 -16.53 -17.01 19.03
N SER A 14 -17.35 -15.99 18.81
CA SER A 14 -17.14 -15.06 17.70
C SER A 14 -15.86 -14.28 17.99
N LEU A 15 -14.77 -14.71 17.36
CA LEU A 15 -13.54 -13.91 17.33
C LEU A 15 -13.88 -12.57 16.69
N PRO A 16 -13.52 -11.43 17.32
CA PRO A 16 -13.68 -10.14 16.67
C PRO A 16 -12.89 -10.19 15.38
N ALA A 17 -13.56 -10.00 14.25
CA ALA A 17 -12.91 -9.78 12.98
C ALA A 17 -12.14 -8.46 13.09
N ALA A 18 -10.86 -8.53 13.49
CA ALA A 18 -9.99 -7.40 13.44
C ALA A 18 -10.02 -6.90 11.99
N ALA A 19 -10.42 -5.62 11.78
CA ALA A 19 -10.45 -5.02 10.47
C ALA A 19 -9.05 -5.15 9.87
N GLN A 20 -8.90 -6.03 8.88
CA GLN A 20 -7.61 -6.30 8.26
C GLN A 20 -7.21 -5.10 7.43
N ARG A 21 -6.07 -4.53 7.76
CA ARG A 21 -5.53 -3.38 7.04
C ARG A 21 -5.01 -3.82 5.68
N VAL A 22 -5.17 -2.94 4.71
CA VAL A 22 -4.53 -3.10 3.40
C VAL A 22 -3.03 -2.86 3.55
N GLN A 23 -2.24 -3.74 2.98
CA GLN A 23 -0.81 -3.59 2.86
C GLN A 23 -0.45 -3.39 1.39
N ALA A 24 0.52 -2.55 1.14
CA ALA A 24 1.00 -2.26 -0.20
C ALA A 24 2.52 -2.40 -0.28
N GLU A 25 2.98 -2.95 -1.39
CA GLU A 25 4.38 -3.01 -1.78
C GLU A 25 4.53 -2.36 -3.16
N LEU A 26 5.58 -1.56 -3.29
CA LEU A 26 5.91 -0.87 -4.52
C LEU A 26 7.20 -1.44 -5.11
N LEU A 27 7.15 -1.91 -6.35
CA LEU A 27 8.28 -2.44 -7.10
C LEU A 27 8.44 -1.59 -8.35
N CYS A 28 9.46 -0.77 -8.40
CA CYS A 28 9.69 0.16 -9.51
C CYS A 28 10.97 -0.18 -10.25
N SER A 29 10.88 -0.15 -11.58
CA SER A 29 12.01 -0.30 -12.49
C SER A 29 12.29 1.03 -13.18
N PHE A 30 13.57 1.41 -13.22
CA PHE A 30 13.99 2.58 -13.97
C PHE A 30 13.84 2.33 -15.47
N THR A 31 13.26 3.28 -16.20
CA THR A 31 12.97 3.11 -17.62
C THR A 31 14.15 3.47 -18.55
N GLY A 32 15.21 4.07 -18.01
CA GLY A 32 16.29 4.68 -18.79
C GLY A 32 16.02 6.13 -19.19
N ILE A 33 14.81 6.63 -18.91
CA ILE A 33 14.45 8.04 -19.07
C ILE A 33 14.55 8.68 -17.68
N ASP A 34 15.21 9.81 -17.58
CA ASP A 34 15.47 10.49 -16.32
C ASP A 34 14.19 10.62 -15.48
N PHE A 35 14.26 10.12 -14.27
CA PHE A 35 13.20 10.15 -13.24
C PHE A 35 11.91 9.40 -13.58
N VAL A 36 11.86 8.64 -14.66
CA VAL A 36 10.70 7.88 -15.07
C VAL A 36 10.81 6.41 -14.69
N TYR A 37 9.80 5.90 -13.99
CA TYR A 37 9.76 4.54 -13.45
C TYR A 37 8.48 3.83 -13.87
N ASN A 38 8.61 2.55 -14.24
CA ASN A 38 7.49 1.63 -14.33
C ASN A 38 7.33 0.93 -12.97
N CYS A 39 6.20 1.16 -12.31
CA CYS A 39 5.95 0.65 -10.97
C CYS A 39 4.86 -0.41 -10.98
N LEU A 40 5.11 -1.50 -10.25
CA LEU A 40 4.15 -2.51 -9.89
C LEU A 40 3.72 -2.29 -8.45
N ILE A 41 2.43 -2.25 -8.19
CA ILE A 41 1.87 -2.09 -6.85
C ILE A 41 1.18 -3.39 -6.49
N ARG A 42 1.61 -4.03 -5.41
CA ARG A 42 0.95 -5.21 -4.85
C ARG A 42 0.12 -4.79 -3.65
N LEU A 43 -1.17 -5.06 -3.70
CA LEU A 43 -2.08 -4.85 -2.59
C LEU A 43 -2.49 -6.18 -1.99
N THR A 44 -2.39 -6.28 -0.67
CA THR A 44 -2.88 -7.42 0.09
C THR A 44 -3.77 -6.95 1.24
N ARG A 45 -4.73 -7.79 1.59
CA ARG A 45 -5.58 -7.61 2.76
C ARG A 45 -5.72 -8.95 3.45
N GLY A 46 -5.26 -9.04 4.71
CA GLY A 46 -5.26 -10.31 5.43
C GLY A 46 -4.42 -11.40 4.76
N GLY A 47 -3.32 -11.03 4.11
CA GLY A 47 -2.45 -11.96 3.41
C GLY A 47 -2.95 -12.40 2.02
N ALA A 48 -4.16 -11.99 1.62
CA ALA A 48 -4.73 -12.30 0.31
C ALA A 48 -4.60 -11.12 -0.66
N PRO A 49 -4.45 -11.36 -1.97
CA PRO A 49 -4.44 -10.30 -2.96
C PRO A 49 -5.74 -9.50 -2.93
N LEU A 50 -5.64 -8.17 -2.94
CA LEU A 50 -6.78 -7.27 -3.03
C LEU A 50 -7.06 -6.91 -4.48
N GLU A 51 -8.14 -7.44 -5.02
CA GLU A 51 -8.57 -7.19 -6.39
C GLU A 51 -9.59 -6.06 -6.48
N GLY A 52 -9.72 -5.47 -7.66
CA GLY A 52 -10.75 -4.49 -7.95
C GLY A 52 -10.55 -3.14 -7.30
N ALA A 53 -9.39 -2.88 -6.72
CA ALA A 53 -9.09 -1.58 -6.16
C ALA A 53 -8.91 -0.52 -7.25
N GLN A 54 -9.41 0.68 -6.96
CA GLN A 54 -9.11 1.88 -7.73
C GLN A 54 -8.00 2.63 -7.01
N ILE A 55 -6.86 2.80 -7.65
CA ILE A 55 -5.68 3.40 -7.02
C ILE A 55 -5.36 4.70 -7.74
N THR A 56 -5.34 5.79 -6.97
CA THR A 56 -4.78 7.07 -7.39
C THR A 56 -3.49 7.30 -6.65
N ILE A 57 -2.41 7.53 -7.39
CA ILE A 57 -1.06 7.69 -6.84
C ILE A 57 -0.67 9.14 -6.88
N GLY A 58 -0.32 9.68 -5.73
CA GLY A 58 0.38 10.94 -5.58
C GLY A 58 1.75 10.69 -4.96
N ALA A 59 2.64 11.64 -5.09
CA ALA A 59 3.92 11.59 -4.40
C ALA A 59 4.45 12.99 -4.13
N ASP A 60 5.13 13.15 -3.02
CA ASP A 60 5.87 14.36 -2.69
C ASP A 60 7.20 14.00 -2.02
N MET A 61 8.11 14.96 -2.00
CA MET A 61 9.38 14.82 -1.28
C MET A 61 9.24 15.38 0.14
N PRO A 62 9.40 14.57 1.18
CA PRO A 62 9.31 15.05 2.56
C PRO A 62 10.32 16.14 2.90
N SER A 63 11.48 16.13 2.26
CA SER A 63 12.52 17.16 2.44
C SER A 63 12.20 18.48 1.74
N MET A 64 11.32 18.48 0.74
CA MET A 64 10.92 19.65 -0.05
C MET A 64 9.44 19.59 -0.41
N PRO A 65 8.53 19.67 0.59
CA PRO A 65 7.12 19.30 0.40
C PRO A 65 6.35 20.23 -0.53
N MET A 66 6.84 21.45 -0.76
CA MET A 66 6.16 22.43 -1.62
C MET A 66 6.76 22.52 -3.02
N ALA A 67 7.91 21.90 -3.26
CA ALA A 67 8.67 22.10 -4.50
C ALA A 67 8.44 20.98 -5.52
N HIS A 68 8.28 19.74 -5.07
CA HIS A 68 8.19 18.57 -5.93
C HIS A 68 6.97 17.72 -5.55
N ASN A 69 5.96 17.80 -6.39
CA ASN A 69 4.73 17.04 -6.25
C ASN A 69 4.40 16.35 -7.56
N LEU A 70 4.19 15.05 -7.49
CA LEU A 70 3.67 14.31 -8.63
C LEU A 70 2.18 14.65 -8.85
N ARG A 71 1.81 14.92 -10.08
CA ARG A 71 0.39 14.97 -10.45
C ARG A 71 -0.23 13.59 -10.22
N PRO A 72 -1.45 13.51 -9.69
CA PRO A 72 -2.11 12.24 -9.44
C PRO A 72 -2.17 11.36 -10.69
N VAL A 73 -1.75 10.12 -10.54
CA VAL A 73 -1.74 9.10 -11.61
C VAL A 73 -2.65 7.96 -11.20
N LYS A 74 -3.50 7.50 -12.11
CA LYS A 74 -4.31 6.30 -11.88
C LYS A 74 -3.54 5.06 -12.26
N ALA A 75 -3.47 4.09 -11.35
CA ALA A 75 -2.94 2.78 -11.66
C ALA A 75 -3.94 1.95 -12.48
N ARG A 76 -3.41 1.04 -13.28
CA ARG A 76 -4.19 0.08 -14.05
C ARG A 76 -4.02 -1.32 -13.45
N PRO A 77 -5.01 -2.21 -13.56
CA PRO A 77 -4.84 -3.60 -13.17
C PRO A 77 -3.65 -4.23 -13.89
N GLY A 78 -2.84 -4.97 -13.15
CA GLY A 78 -1.74 -5.76 -13.68
C GLY A 78 -2.21 -7.13 -14.19
N LYS A 79 -1.26 -7.97 -14.56
CA LYS A 79 -1.53 -9.32 -15.08
C LYS A 79 -1.89 -10.32 -13.97
N THR A 80 -1.44 -10.07 -12.76
CA THR A 80 -1.62 -10.95 -11.60
C THR A 80 -2.64 -10.33 -10.64
N ARG A 81 -3.37 -11.17 -9.93
CA ARG A 81 -4.36 -10.75 -8.94
C ARG A 81 -3.70 -9.91 -7.85
N GLY A 82 -4.32 -8.78 -7.51
CA GLY A 82 -3.80 -7.86 -6.49
C GLY A 82 -2.61 -7.01 -6.96
N GLU A 83 -2.24 -7.09 -8.22
CA GLU A 83 -1.18 -6.29 -8.83
C GLU A 83 -1.75 -5.20 -9.73
N TYR A 84 -1.13 -4.04 -9.66
CA TYR A 84 -1.51 -2.84 -10.41
C TYR A 84 -0.24 -2.20 -10.98
N GLN A 85 -0.38 -1.52 -12.09
CA GLN A 85 0.73 -0.90 -12.80
C GLN A 85 0.52 0.59 -12.94
N ALA A 86 1.59 1.35 -12.77
CA ALA A 86 1.60 2.78 -13.02
C ALA A 86 2.99 3.22 -13.48
N LYS A 87 3.01 4.27 -14.28
CA LYS A 87 4.24 4.97 -14.64
C LYS A 87 4.34 6.22 -13.75
N LEU A 88 5.44 6.36 -13.06
CA LEU A 88 5.74 7.53 -12.25
C LEU A 88 6.82 8.36 -12.92
N ASP A 89 6.53 9.62 -13.16
CA ASP A 89 7.48 10.60 -13.64
C ASP A 89 7.83 11.52 -12.47
N LEU A 90 8.92 11.20 -11.80
CA LEU A 90 9.43 11.96 -10.67
C LEU A 90 10.37 13.05 -11.17
N GLU A 91 10.38 14.19 -10.54
CA GLU A 91 11.19 15.30 -11.00
C GLU A 91 12.66 15.19 -10.60
N MET A 92 12.99 14.32 -9.65
CA MET A 92 14.35 14.08 -9.18
C MET A 92 14.48 12.77 -8.42
N LEU A 93 15.73 12.36 -8.21
CA LEU A 93 16.07 11.21 -7.36
C LEU A 93 15.95 11.58 -5.87
N GLY A 94 15.84 10.58 -5.03
CA GLY A 94 15.82 10.72 -3.59
C GLY A 94 14.61 10.08 -2.92
N GLU A 95 14.38 10.47 -1.68
CA GLU A 95 13.27 9.93 -0.87
C GLU A 95 11.95 10.61 -1.21
N TRP A 96 10.96 9.79 -1.55
CA TRP A 96 9.60 10.22 -1.87
C TRP A 96 8.58 9.54 -0.96
N ALA A 97 7.60 10.31 -0.52
CA ALA A 97 6.40 9.78 0.08
C ALA A 97 5.38 9.48 -1.02
N VAL A 98 5.21 8.22 -1.33
CA VAL A 98 4.23 7.76 -2.32
C VAL A 98 2.89 7.54 -1.62
N LYS A 99 1.88 8.25 -2.06
CA LYS A 99 0.54 8.24 -1.47
C LYS A 99 -0.40 7.47 -2.36
N LEU A 100 -0.92 6.36 -1.84
CA LEU A 100 -1.91 5.54 -2.52
C LEU A 100 -3.28 5.84 -1.94
N ARG A 101 -4.15 6.42 -2.74
CA ARG A 101 -5.56 6.57 -2.40
C ARG A 101 -6.34 5.43 -3.02
N LEU A 102 -6.95 4.62 -2.17
CA LEU A 102 -7.71 3.46 -2.58
C LEU A 102 -9.20 3.75 -2.61
N GLY A 103 -9.86 3.29 -3.65
CA GLY A 103 -11.31 3.22 -3.79
C GLY A 103 -11.74 1.84 -4.27
N GLY A 104 -13.02 1.65 -4.47
CA GLY A 104 -13.61 0.36 -4.83
C GLY A 104 -13.99 -0.45 -3.59
N PRO A 105 -13.52 -1.71 -3.45
CA PRO A 105 -13.93 -2.57 -2.33
C PRO A 105 -13.43 -2.08 -0.97
N VAL A 106 -12.36 -1.27 -0.96
CA VAL A 106 -11.80 -0.67 0.26
C VAL A 106 -11.50 0.79 -0.01
N LYS A 107 -11.90 1.66 0.91
CA LYS A 107 -11.48 3.06 0.94
C LYS A 107 -10.39 3.22 1.99
N ASP A 108 -9.21 3.60 1.55
CA ASP A 108 -8.06 3.79 2.43
C ASP A 108 -7.06 4.76 1.80
N GLN A 109 -6.12 5.22 2.59
CA GLN A 109 -4.97 5.99 2.12
C GLN A 109 -3.71 5.43 2.77
N LEU A 110 -2.77 5.03 1.93
CA LEU A 110 -1.48 4.50 2.36
C LEU A 110 -0.38 5.47 1.97
N ILE A 111 0.58 5.65 2.85
CA ILE A 111 1.78 6.46 2.59
C ILE A 111 2.98 5.56 2.72
N LEU A 112 3.74 5.44 1.63
CA LEU A 112 4.91 4.60 1.53
C LEU A 112 6.14 5.47 1.28
N LEU A 113 7.18 5.27 2.08
CA LEU A 113 8.45 5.96 1.88
C LEU A 113 9.39 5.09 1.07
N TYR A 114 9.83 5.61 -0.07
CA TYR A 114 10.78 4.94 -0.97
C TYR A 114 11.88 5.89 -1.39
N ASP A 115 13.08 5.36 -1.49
CA ASP A 115 14.21 6.03 -2.10
C ASP A 115 14.33 5.61 -3.55
N PHE A 116 14.32 6.57 -4.47
CA PHE A 116 14.38 6.35 -5.90
C PHE A 116 15.75 6.71 -6.44
N ASP A 117 16.37 5.77 -7.11
CA ASP A 117 17.65 5.94 -7.79
C ASP A 117 17.63 5.30 -9.19
N GLU A 118 18.75 5.27 -9.86
CA GLU A 118 18.88 4.69 -11.21
C GLU A 118 18.73 3.16 -11.23
N LYS A 119 18.68 2.51 -10.07
CA LYS A 119 18.45 1.07 -9.93
C LYS A 119 16.99 0.72 -9.69
N GLY A 120 16.17 1.69 -9.30
CA GLY A 120 14.78 1.50 -8.96
C GLY A 120 14.37 2.20 -7.68
N ALA A 121 13.43 1.61 -6.94
CA ALA A 121 12.93 2.15 -5.69
C ALA A 121 13.19 1.18 -4.54
N THR A 122 13.69 1.69 -3.43
CA THR A 122 14.00 0.91 -2.23
C THR A 122 13.18 1.43 -1.06
N PRO A 123 12.50 0.55 -0.28
CA PRO A 123 11.75 0.99 0.90
C PRO A 123 12.66 1.67 1.92
N VAL A 124 12.21 2.80 2.46
CA VAL A 124 12.90 3.49 3.54
C VAL A 124 12.32 3.02 4.86
N THR A 125 13.09 2.25 5.61
CA THR A 125 12.74 1.87 6.98
C THR A 125 13.29 2.92 7.94
N ARG A 126 12.41 3.77 8.45
CA ARG A 126 12.77 4.59 9.61
C ARG A 126 12.63 3.70 10.85
N SER A 127 13.73 3.28 11.45
CA SER A 127 13.68 2.72 12.80
C SER A 127 13.20 3.82 13.73
N GLY A 128 11.92 3.74 14.10
CA GLY A 128 11.26 4.76 14.89
C GLY A 128 11.82 4.79 16.32
N LYS A 129 12.72 5.73 16.59
CA LYS A 129 12.87 6.22 17.95
C LYS A 129 11.69 7.18 18.18
N PRO A 130 10.80 6.90 19.16
CA PRO A 130 9.69 7.82 19.43
C PRO A 130 10.23 9.21 19.78
N PRO A 131 9.56 10.28 19.38
CA PRO A 131 9.97 11.62 19.74
C PRO A 131 10.01 11.73 21.25
N ARG A 132 11.13 12.16 21.80
CA ARG A 132 11.20 12.51 23.21
C ARG A 132 10.28 13.69 23.45
N LYS A 133 9.31 13.48 24.32
CA LYS A 133 8.52 14.57 24.86
C LYS A 133 9.41 15.50 25.69
#